data_51c0921de7e9921262d45b4e06965e64
#
_entry.id   51c0921de7e9921262d45b4e06965e64
#
_cell.length_a   1.000
_cell.length_b   1.000
_cell.length_c   1.000
_cell.angle_alpha   90.00
_cell.angle_beta   90.00
_cell.angle_gamma   90.00
#
_symmetry.space_group_name_H-M   'P 1'
#
loop_
_entity.id
_entity.type
_entity.pdbx_description
1 polymer ?
#
loop_
_entity_poly.entity_id
_entity_poly.type
_entity_poly.pdbx_seq_one_letter_code
_entity_poly.pdbx_strand_id
1 'polypeptide(L)'
;RIHVNAAGHPFWIQTVSGAYSSGNVYSTGITNGGTQAGYILVELPQNAPDNLYYACEFHSSMQGSISVQSDNAITINSKSTIYTIAPIDSGRLIEMSAGGTITITDSTLFPIGYSVDILQTGTSQVTIAGNGFTPNSTPGLKLRAQWSSATLIKRALNSWVILGDLSA
;
A
#
# COMPACT_ATOMS: atom_id res chain seq x y z
N ARG A 1 -14.73 -6.59 1.25
CA ARG A 1 -16.12 -7.07 1.42
C ARG A 1 -17.08 -6.17 0.65
N ILE A 2 -17.92 -6.76 -0.20
CA ILE A 2 -18.93 -6.06 -1.01
C ILE A 2 -20.31 -6.28 -0.35
N HIS A 3 -21.01 -5.18 -0.06
CA HIS A 3 -22.39 -5.25 0.42
C HIS A 3 -23.34 -5.25 -0.78
N VAL A 4 -24.17 -6.27 -0.88
CA VAL A 4 -25.19 -6.42 -1.92
C VAL A 4 -26.56 -6.22 -1.26
N ASN A 5 -27.37 -5.34 -1.83
CA ASN A 5 -28.78 -5.14 -1.50
C ASN A 5 -29.53 -4.91 -2.81
N ALA A 6 -29.72 -5.99 -3.55
CA ALA A 6 -30.22 -5.96 -4.92
C ALA A 6 -31.10 -7.18 -5.20
N ALA A 7 -32.30 -7.21 -4.60
CA ALA A 7 -33.25 -8.30 -4.80
C ALA A 7 -33.58 -8.50 -6.28
N GLY A 8 -33.53 -9.73 -6.77
CA GLY A 8 -33.69 -10.06 -8.18
C GLY A 8 -32.44 -9.92 -9.05
N HIS A 9 -31.29 -9.52 -8.45
CA HIS A 9 -30.05 -9.29 -9.17
C HIS A 9 -28.86 -10.03 -8.51
N PRO A 10 -28.68 -11.34 -8.77
CA PRO A 10 -27.52 -12.07 -8.26
C PRO A 10 -26.21 -11.46 -8.76
N PHE A 11 -25.32 -11.12 -7.82
CA PHE A 11 -24.04 -10.46 -8.13
C PHE A 11 -22.91 -11.47 -8.21
N TRP A 12 -22.29 -11.58 -9.37
CA TRP A 12 -21.18 -12.47 -9.62
C TRP A 12 -19.92 -11.73 -9.99
N ILE A 13 -18.76 -12.33 -9.65
CA ILE A 13 -17.45 -11.89 -10.12
C ILE A 13 -16.98 -12.90 -11.16
N GLN A 14 -16.45 -12.42 -12.29
CA GLN A 14 -16.03 -13.26 -13.42
C GLN A 14 -14.71 -12.76 -14.03
N THR A 15 -14.05 -13.64 -14.81
CA THR A 15 -12.75 -13.37 -15.43
C THR A 15 -12.84 -12.67 -16.78
N VAL A 16 -14.01 -12.65 -17.40
CA VAL A 16 -14.25 -12.13 -18.75
C VAL A 16 -15.30 -11.03 -18.70
N SER A 17 -15.07 -9.93 -19.42
CA SER A 17 -16.03 -8.85 -19.57
C SER A 17 -17.27 -9.31 -20.32
N GLY A 18 -18.44 -8.76 -19.98
CA GLY A 18 -19.68 -9.07 -20.68
C GLY A 18 -20.76 -9.62 -19.75
N ALA A 19 -21.82 -10.11 -20.36
CA ALA A 19 -22.94 -10.72 -19.63
C ALA A 19 -22.48 -11.93 -18.81
N TYR A 20 -23.22 -12.23 -17.76
CA TYR A 20 -22.94 -13.38 -16.90
C TYR A 20 -22.81 -14.67 -17.71
N SER A 21 -21.80 -15.45 -17.38
CA SER A 21 -21.62 -16.83 -17.85
C SER A 21 -21.06 -17.66 -16.71
N SER A 22 -21.70 -18.79 -16.40
CA SER A 22 -21.24 -19.68 -15.33
C SER A 22 -19.83 -20.21 -15.53
N GLY A 23 -19.39 -20.36 -16.79
CA GLY A 23 -18.01 -20.78 -17.13
C GLY A 23 -16.94 -19.70 -16.89
N ASN A 24 -17.36 -18.45 -16.71
CA ASN A 24 -16.45 -17.33 -16.49
C ASN A 24 -16.37 -16.92 -15.00
N VAL A 25 -17.14 -17.55 -14.11
CA VAL A 25 -17.19 -17.19 -12.69
C VAL A 25 -15.82 -17.36 -12.05
N TYR A 26 -15.34 -16.30 -11.39
CA TYR A 26 -14.16 -16.33 -10.57
C TYR A 26 -14.55 -16.62 -9.12
N SER A 27 -14.13 -17.77 -8.60
CA SER A 27 -14.50 -18.26 -7.26
C SER A 27 -13.34 -18.29 -6.26
N THR A 28 -12.09 -18.15 -6.73
CA THR A 28 -10.92 -18.22 -5.83
C THR A 28 -10.90 -17.03 -4.88
N GLY A 29 -11.01 -17.31 -3.57
CA GLY A 29 -11.09 -16.27 -2.54
C GLY A 29 -12.41 -15.49 -2.52
N ILE A 30 -13.45 -16.01 -3.18
CA ILE A 30 -14.80 -15.40 -3.16
C ILE A 30 -15.74 -16.30 -2.37
N THR A 31 -16.41 -15.73 -1.38
CA THR A 31 -17.44 -16.39 -0.59
C THR A 31 -18.78 -15.66 -0.79
N ASN A 32 -19.87 -16.40 -0.94
CA ASN A 32 -21.22 -15.91 -1.21
C ASN A 32 -21.37 -15.19 -2.56
N GLY A 33 -20.61 -15.57 -3.60
CA GLY A 33 -20.89 -15.11 -4.96
C GLY A 33 -22.30 -15.47 -5.38
N GLY A 34 -22.96 -14.60 -6.16
CA GLY A 34 -24.35 -14.76 -6.58
C GLY A 34 -25.38 -14.33 -5.53
N THR A 35 -24.97 -13.79 -4.38
CA THR A 35 -25.94 -13.28 -3.42
C THR A 35 -26.69 -12.06 -3.97
N GLN A 36 -27.95 -11.92 -3.55
CA GLN A 36 -28.80 -10.76 -3.84
C GLN A 36 -28.95 -9.83 -2.62
N ALA A 37 -28.57 -10.32 -1.44
CA ALA A 37 -28.59 -9.56 -0.19
C ALA A 37 -27.50 -10.04 0.75
N GLY A 38 -26.89 -9.11 1.51
CA GLY A 38 -25.83 -9.39 2.46
C GLY A 38 -24.45 -9.07 1.93
N TYR A 39 -23.45 -9.90 2.25
CA TYR A 39 -22.05 -9.60 1.93
C TYR A 39 -21.42 -10.71 1.10
N ILE A 40 -20.71 -10.30 0.06
CA ILE A 40 -19.69 -11.11 -0.62
C ILE A 40 -18.36 -10.83 0.07
N LEU A 41 -17.68 -11.86 0.56
CA LEU A 41 -16.31 -11.75 1.04
C LEU A 41 -15.38 -11.95 -0.14
N VAL A 42 -14.38 -11.07 -0.27
CA VAL A 42 -13.39 -11.08 -1.33
C VAL A 42 -12.00 -11.09 -0.68
N GLU A 43 -11.28 -12.19 -0.82
CA GLU A 43 -9.94 -12.43 -0.29
C GLU A 43 -9.06 -12.95 -1.44
N LEU A 44 -8.71 -12.04 -2.35
CA LEU A 44 -7.99 -12.40 -3.57
C LEU A 44 -6.56 -12.86 -3.24
N PRO A 45 -6.09 -13.97 -3.85
CA PRO A 45 -4.68 -14.37 -3.75
C PRO A 45 -3.79 -13.42 -4.57
N GLN A 46 -2.49 -13.39 -4.27
CA GLN A 46 -1.51 -12.52 -4.95
C GLN A 46 -1.41 -12.75 -6.46
N ASN A 47 -1.77 -13.92 -6.94
CA ASN A 47 -1.80 -14.28 -8.34
C ASN A 47 -3.19 -14.14 -8.99
N ALA A 48 -4.09 -13.39 -8.35
CA ALA A 48 -5.38 -13.08 -8.96
C ALA A 48 -5.18 -12.27 -10.25
N PRO A 49 -6.09 -12.38 -11.25
CA PRO A 49 -6.02 -11.55 -12.45
C PRO A 49 -6.09 -10.06 -12.11
N ASP A 50 -5.30 -9.21 -12.80
CA ASP A 50 -5.29 -7.74 -12.61
C ASP A 50 -6.64 -7.10 -12.92
N ASN A 51 -7.45 -7.76 -13.75
CA ASN A 51 -8.79 -7.32 -14.09
C ASN A 51 -9.78 -8.47 -13.86
N LEU A 52 -10.77 -8.19 -13.06
CA LEU A 52 -11.98 -8.97 -12.88
C LEU A 52 -13.18 -8.13 -13.31
N TYR A 53 -14.32 -8.77 -13.41
CA TYR A 53 -15.55 -8.10 -13.84
C TYR A 53 -16.69 -8.54 -12.91
N TYR A 54 -17.64 -7.66 -12.67
CA TYR A 54 -18.90 -8.07 -12.05
C TYR A 54 -20.00 -8.16 -13.10
N ALA A 55 -20.94 -9.06 -12.87
CA ALA A 55 -22.12 -9.21 -13.69
C ALA A 55 -23.33 -9.63 -12.87
N CYS A 56 -24.51 -9.13 -13.26
CA CYS A 56 -25.77 -9.67 -12.80
C CYS A 56 -26.15 -10.91 -13.64
N GLU A 57 -26.58 -11.97 -12.97
CA GLU A 57 -26.97 -13.22 -13.65
C GLU A 57 -28.14 -13.02 -14.64
N PHE A 58 -29.08 -12.16 -14.30
CA PHE A 58 -30.33 -12.04 -15.07
C PHE A 58 -30.37 -10.83 -16.01
N HIS A 59 -29.46 -9.88 -15.85
CA HIS A 59 -29.48 -8.62 -16.62
C HIS A 59 -28.12 -8.35 -17.25
N SER A 60 -28.02 -8.61 -18.55
CA SER A 60 -26.77 -8.52 -19.30
C SER A 60 -26.14 -7.12 -19.35
N SER A 61 -26.93 -6.06 -19.15
CA SER A 61 -26.45 -4.68 -19.09
C SER A 61 -25.88 -4.28 -17.71
N MET A 62 -26.13 -5.07 -16.66
CA MET A 62 -25.65 -4.81 -15.30
C MET A 62 -24.29 -5.50 -15.09
N GLN A 63 -23.26 -4.88 -15.58
CA GLN A 63 -21.89 -5.37 -15.53
C GLN A 63 -20.89 -4.22 -15.43
N GLY A 64 -19.67 -4.52 -15.04
CA GLY A 64 -18.56 -3.55 -15.03
C GLY A 64 -17.24 -4.19 -14.67
N SER A 65 -16.17 -3.40 -14.68
CA SER A 65 -14.80 -3.83 -14.39
C SER A 65 -14.46 -3.67 -12.90
N ILE A 66 -13.59 -4.55 -12.42
CA ILE A 66 -12.95 -4.50 -11.11
C ILE A 66 -11.44 -4.53 -11.39
N SER A 67 -10.73 -3.45 -11.10
CA SER A 67 -9.28 -3.42 -11.15
C SER A 67 -8.72 -4.03 -9.86
N VAL A 68 -7.93 -5.07 -9.99
CA VAL A 68 -7.22 -5.72 -8.89
C VAL A 68 -5.82 -5.16 -8.85
N GLN A 69 -5.47 -4.52 -7.74
CA GLN A 69 -4.11 -4.03 -7.53
C GLN A 69 -3.41 -4.95 -6.54
N SER A 70 -2.21 -5.39 -6.89
CA SER A 70 -1.38 -6.15 -5.97
C SER A 70 -0.79 -5.20 -4.93
N ASP A 71 -1.04 -5.44 -3.65
CA ASP A 71 -0.40 -4.72 -2.54
C ASP A 71 1.12 -5.00 -2.45
N ASN A 72 1.65 -5.90 -3.29
CA ASN A 72 3.07 -6.22 -3.35
C ASN A 72 3.91 -5.25 -4.20
N ALA A 73 3.30 -4.40 -4.98
CA ALA A 73 4.03 -3.35 -5.70
C ALA A 73 4.38 -2.23 -4.73
N ILE A 74 5.67 -2.07 -4.45
CA ILE A 74 6.14 -0.93 -3.65
C ILE A 74 5.82 0.36 -4.41
N THR A 75 4.97 1.20 -3.83
CA THR A 75 4.71 2.53 -4.38
C THR A 75 5.91 3.44 -4.13
N ILE A 76 6.47 3.98 -5.21
CA ILE A 76 7.61 4.90 -5.14
C ILE A 76 7.09 6.33 -5.02
N ASN A 77 7.61 7.08 -4.03
CA ASN A 77 7.35 8.49 -3.80
C ASN A 77 8.64 9.28 -3.98
N SER A 78 8.90 9.79 -5.19
CA SER A 78 10.14 10.49 -5.51
C SER A 78 10.14 11.92 -5.00
N LYS A 79 11.19 12.31 -4.30
CA LYS A 79 11.46 13.64 -3.74
C LYS A 79 12.83 14.14 -4.17
N SER A 80 12.95 15.47 -4.32
CA SER A 80 14.23 16.07 -4.72
C SER A 80 15.06 16.50 -3.51
N THR A 81 14.45 17.01 -2.43
CA THR A 81 15.18 17.61 -1.31
C THR A 81 14.55 17.23 0.04
N ILE A 82 14.07 18.21 0.80
CA ILE A 82 13.47 18.01 2.12
C ILE A 82 12.10 17.37 1.99
N TYR A 83 11.81 16.38 2.83
CA TYR A 83 10.50 15.76 2.90
C TYR A 83 10.08 15.44 4.33
N THR A 84 8.83 15.69 4.63
CA THR A 84 8.20 15.29 5.89
C THR A 84 7.33 14.08 5.62
N ILE A 85 7.61 12.95 6.28
CA ILE A 85 6.81 11.74 6.12
C ILE A 85 5.37 11.95 6.62
N ALA A 86 4.44 11.28 5.96
CA ALA A 86 3.01 11.33 6.26
C ALA A 86 2.45 9.91 6.46
N PRO A 87 1.30 9.74 7.13
CA PRO A 87 0.68 8.42 7.32
C PRO A 87 0.45 7.63 6.02
N ILE A 88 0.21 8.34 4.91
CA ILE A 88 0.01 7.73 3.59
C ILE A 88 1.29 7.06 3.02
N ASP A 89 2.47 7.37 3.55
CA ASP A 89 3.73 6.77 3.10
C ASP A 89 3.98 5.37 3.68
N SER A 90 3.06 4.85 4.49
CA SER A 90 3.17 3.51 5.05
C SER A 90 3.36 2.45 3.96
N GLY A 91 4.41 1.63 4.10
CA GLY A 91 4.76 0.58 3.13
C GLY A 91 5.29 1.08 1.79
N ARG A 92 5.61 2.37 1.66
CA ARG A 92 6.16 2.97 0.44
C ARG A 92 7.67 3.08 0.47
N LEU A 93 8.27 3.28 -0.71
CA LEU A 93 9.66 3.71 -0.88
C LEU A 93 9.70 5.20 -1.20
N ILE A 94 10.36 5.98 -0.35
CA ILE A 94 10.65 7.40 -0.63
C ILE A 94 12.05 7.48 -1.25
N GLU A 95 12.13 7.94 -2.48
CA GLU A 95 13.40 8.20 -3.18
C GLU A 95 13.82 9.65 -3.02
N MET A 96 15.07 9.87 -2.59
CA MET A 96 15.66 11.20 -2.39
C MET A 96 16.76 11.43 -3.43
N SER A 97 16.51 12.30 -4.42
CA SER A 97 17.44 12.49 -5.56
C SER A 97 18.52 13.55 -5.32
N ALA A 98 18.35 14.46 -4.37
CA ALA A 98 19.31 15.56 -4.16
C ALA A 98 19.76 15.73 -2.70
N GLY A 99 19.58 14.74 -1.85
CA GLY A 99 19.92 14.86 -0.43
C GLY A 99 18.89 15.69 0.35
N GLY A 100 19.27 16.08 1.57
CA GLY A 100 18.41 16.86 2.46
C GLY A 100 17.88 16.07 3.65
N THR A 101 16.84 16.58 4.30
CA THR A 101 16.34 15.98 5.55
C THR A 101 14.96 15.33 5.33
N ILE A 102 14.86 14.08 5.75
CA ILE A 102 13.58 13.38 5.98
C ILE A 102 13.18 13.66 7.43
N THR A 103 12.05 14.31 7.62
CA THR A 103 11.55 14.69 8.95
C THR A 103 10.38 13.81 9.36
N ILE A 104 10.46 13.26 10.57
CA ILE A 104 9.36 12.62 11.27
C ILE A 104 8.73 13.70 12.16
N THR A 105 7.50 14.15 11.88
CA THR A 105 6.85 15.22 12.63
C THR A 105 6.22 14.74 13.93
N ASP A 106 4.92 14.89 14.05
CA ASP A 106 4.17 14.43 15.22
C ASP A 106 3.99 12.93 15.22
N SER A 107 4.65 12.27 16.18
CA SER A 107 4.59 10.82 16.32
C SER A 107 3.16 10.29 16.59
N THR A 108 2.22 11.13 17.05
CA THR A 108 0.84 10.70 17.30
C THR A 108 0.07 10.41 16.02
N LEU A 109 0.46 10.97 14.88
CA LEU A 109 -0.18 10.77 13.58
C LEU A 109 0.02 9.37 13.02
N PHE A 110 1.01 8.63 13.51
CA PHE A 110 1.41 7.34 12.95
C PHE A 110 0.99 6.20 13.88
N PRO A 111 0.43 5.10 13.38
CA PRO A 111 0.17 3.91 14.20
C PRO A 111 1.49 3.22 14.62
N ILE A 112 1.47 2.49 15.73
CA ILE A 112 2.55 1.57 16.08
C ILE A 112 2.65 0.49 14.98
N GLY A 113 3.87 0.18 14.54
CA GLY A 113 4.12 -0.71 13.40
C GLY A 113 4.16 0.01 12.05
N TYR A 114 3.91 1.33 12.00
CA TYR A 114 4.15 2.10 10.78
C TYR A 114 5.58 1.90 10.29
N SER A 115 5.73 1.69 8.99
CA SER A 115 7.02 1.47 8.33
C SER A 115 7.06 2.20 6.99
N VAL A 116 8.22 2.78 6.67
CA VAL A 116 8.50 3.41 5.38
C VAL A 116 9.97 3.24 5.05
N ASP A 117 10.27 2.97 3.77
CA ASP A 117 11.62 2.85 3.28
C ASP A 117 12.11 4.15 2.64
N ILE A 118 13.36 4.49 2.86
CA ILE A 118 14.04 5.66 2.27
C ILE A 118 15.19 5.16 1.43
N LEU A 119 15.33 5.65 0.20
CA LEU A 119 16.43 5.37 -0.70
C LEU A 119 17.09 6.70 -1.14
N GLN A 120 18.39 6.81 -0.96
CA GLN A 120 19.16 7.92 -1.51
C GLN A 120 19.59 7.59 -2.93
N THR A 121 18.94 8.19 -3.93
CA THR A 121 19.29 7.98 -5.35
C THR A 121 20.35 8.98 -5.84
N GLY A 122 20.48 10.13 -5.16
CA GLY A 122 21.50 11.14 -5.47
C GLY A 122 22.81 10.98 -4.71
N THR A 123 23.81 11.77 -5.10
CA THR A 123 25.15 11.78 -4.46
C THR A 123 25.19 12.58 -3.16
N SER A 124 24.25 13.52 -2.96
CA SER A 124 24.18 14.34 -1.75
C SER A 124 23.50 13.56 -0.61
N GLN A 125 24.06 13.68 0.59
CA GLN A 125 23.65 12.88 1.74
C GLN A 125 22.25 13.21 2.24
N VAL A 126 21.47 12.16 2.56
CA VAL A 126 20.16 12.25 3.20
C VAL A 126 20.33 12.07 4.70
N THR A 127 19.68 12.95 5.48
CA THR A 127 19.64 12.89 6.95
C THR A 127 18.21 12.59 7.40
N ILE A 128 18.04 11.78 8.44
CA ILE A 128 16.75 11.49 9.05
C ILE A 128 16.68 12.22 10.39
N ALA A 129 15.59 12.91 10.68
CA ALA A 129 15.40 13.67 11.90
C ALA A 129 14.00 13.49 12.48
N GLY A 130 13.89 13.50 13.80
CA GLY A 130 12.61 13.60 14.51
C GLY A 130 12.36 15.03 14.96
N ASN A 131 11.11 15.51 14.86
CA ASN A 131 10.71 16.78 15.39
C ASN A 131 10.36 16.63 16.89
N GLY A 132 11.23 17.19 17.76
CA GLY A 132 11.06 17.11 19.21
C GLY A 132 11.47 15.76 19.85
N PHE A 133 12.05 14.85 19.10
CA PHE A 133 12.63 13.60 19.59
C PHE A 133 13.77 13.12 18.68
N THR A 134 14.62 12.25 19.18
CA THR A 134 15.71 11.63 18.39
C THR A 134 15.36 10.19 18.09
N PRO A 135 15.26 9.79 16.80
CA PRO A 135 15.09 8.38 16.45
C PRO A 135 16.29 7.54 16.88
N ASN A 136 16.06 6.28 17.23
CA ASN A 136 17.13 5.34 17.58
C ASN A 136 17.74 4.74 16.31
N SER A 137 19.06 4.75 16.21
CA SER A 137 19.81 4.19 15.07
C SER A 137 21.26 3.86 15.45
N THR A 138 21.91 3.06 14.63
CA THR A 138 23.34 2.77 14.73
C THR A 138 23.90 2.61 13.31
N PRO A 139 25.01 3.30 12.93
CA PRO A 139 25.86 4.20 13.75
C PRO A 139 25.37 5.65 13.81
N GLY A 140 24.36 6.05 13.06
CA GLY A 140 23.85 7.43 13.05
C GLY A 140 22.54 7.56 12.28
N LEU A 141 22.21 8.78 11.89
CA LEU A 141 20.93 9.12 11.25
C LEU A 141 21.08 9.60 9.80
N LYS A 142 22.21 9.35 9.18
CA LYS A 142 22.49 9.72 7.79
C LYS A 142 22.58 8.48 6.92
N LEU A 143 22.06 8.51 5.72
CA LEU A 143 22.36 7.50 4.71
C LEU A 143 23.83 7.62 4.31
N ARG A 144 24.51 6.50 4.15
CA ARG A 144 25.97 6.50 4.00
C ARG A 144 26.45 7.08 2.66
N ALA A 145 25.78 6.71 1.57
CA ALA A 145 26.19 7.08 0.21
C ALA A 145 25.01 6.97 -0.77
N GLN A 146 25.24 7.33 -2.02
CA GLN A 146 24.31 7.03 -3.10
C GLN A 146 23.95 5.54 -3.11
N TRP A 147 22.67 5.22 -3.29
CA TRP A 147 22.05 3.90 -3.24
C TRP A 147 21.98 3.26 -1.85
N SER A 148 22.39 3.96 -0.80
CA SER A 148 22.06 3.54 0.56
C SER A 148 20.59 3.70 0.86
N SER A 149 20.05 2.77 1.64
CA SER A 149 18.64 2.79 2.08
C SER A 149 18.50 2.60 3.58
N ALA A 150 17.37 3.03 4.12
CA ALA A 150 17.00 2.78 5.50
C ALA A 150 15.48 2.59 5.63
N THR A 151 15.08 1.75 6.57
CA THR A 151 13.69 1.55 6.98
C THR A 151 13.44 2.28 8.30
N LEU A 152 12.42 3.13 8.33
CA LEU A 152 11.94 3.82 9.51
C LEU A 152 10.76 3.05 10.09
N ILE A 153 10.83 2.65 11.35
CA ILE A 153 9.78 1.87 12.02
C ILE A 153 9.35 2.55 13.31
N LYS A 154 8.06 2.80 13.47
CA LYS A 154 7.49 3.28 14.73
C LYS A 154 7.23 2.13 15.69
N ARG A 155 7.87 2.16 16.88
CA ARG A 155 7.74 1.14 17.92
C ARG A 155 6.78 1.53 19.05
N ALA A 156 6.76 2.81 19.41
CA ALA A 156 5.89 3.37 20.44
C ALA A 156 5.73 4.88 20.23
N LEU A 157 4.99 5.57 21.10
CA LEU A 157 4.93 7.03 21.09
C LEU A 157 6.35 7.61 21.22
N ASN A 158 6.74 8.48 20.28
CA ASN A 158 8.07 9.10 20.19
C ASN A 158 9.24 8.10 20.17
N SER A 159 8.97 6.82 19.89
CA SER A 159 9.99 5.77 19.79
C SER A 159 10.02 5.21 18.37
N TRP A 160 11.02 5.65 17.62
CA TRP A 160 11.31 5.21 16.27
C TRP A 160 12.66 4.52 16.22
N VAL A 161 12.79 3.51 15.39
CA VAL A 161 14.05 2.88 15.05
C VAL A 161 14.31 3.02 13.56
N ILE A 162 15.55 3.32 13.21
CA ILE A 162 16.03 3.43 11.85
C ILE A 162 17.04 2.32 11.64
N LEU A 163 16.77 1.47 10.67
CA LEU A 163 17.60 0.33 10.31
C LEU A 163 18.05 0.49 8.86
N GLY A 164 19.32 0.27 8.57
CA GLY A 164 19.77 0.36 7.18
C GLY A 164 21.27 0.65 7.03
N ASP A 165 21.61 1.13 5.85
CA ASP A 165 22.98 1.48 5.51
C ASP A 165 23.26 2.94 5.91
N LEU A 166 23.64 3.12 7.18
CA LEU A 166 23.76 4.39 7.85
C LEU A 166 25.24 4.80 8.13
N SER A 167 25.43 6.09 8.36
CA SER A 167 26.68 6.69 8.83
C SER A 167 26.43 7.62 10.02
N ALA A 168 27.50 7.90 10.77
CA ALA A 168 27.49 8.87 11.86
C ALA A 168 27.32 10.32 11.34
#